data_f737b26d6443eea608486970d8526218
#
_entry.id   f737b26d6443eea608486970d8526218
#
_cell.length_a   1.000
_cell.length_b   1.000
_cell.length_c   1.000
_cell.angle_alpha   90.00
_cell.angle_beta   90.00
_cell.angle_gamma   90.00
#
_symmetry.space_group_name_H-M   'P 1'
#
loop_
_entity.id
_entity.type
_entity.pdbx_description
1 polymer ?
#
loop_
_entity_poly.entity_id
_entity_poly.type
_entity_poly.pdbx_seq_one_letter_code
_entity_poly.pdbx_strand_id
1 'polypeptide(L)'
;KFIWKVAPFFYGFSLILMSALYFSYDKGMYLLTGTKRWLDLGFIKFQPSEIAKIAFILMLAKIIVQHEQQDWSDKWRSDKQLLKKIVAVSVPVFFLMAVQKDFGTSLVFVTIILSLLVISGIDRKILIIIFSALATLGVVLILLVFTEWGHKVLFFLHFKQYQLDRILAWIHPYDYVDKISYQQVQGLLAIGSGGLFGKGVHGIEVYVPVRESDMVFTFIGEAWGFVGSATVVFLYFYLFYQVLVAGLRSNSRFCMYICVALIFSLVFQTVENIGAVIGLLPLKGIPLPFRSEEHTSELQ
;
A
#
# COMPACT_ATOMS: atom_id res chain seq x y z
N LYS A 1 8.43 26.32 -5.91
CA LYS A 1 8.86 26.43 -7.33
C LYS A 1 9.88 25.35 -7.74
N PHE A 2 10.86 25.00 -6.89
CA PHE A 2 11.87 23.97 -7.19
C PHE A 2 11.24 22.58 -7.40
N ILE A 3 10.46 22.07 -6.44
CA ILE A 3 9.79 20.76 -6.49
C ILE A 3 8.93 20.62 -7.75
N TRP A 4 8.22 21.66 -8.13
CA TRP A 4 7.41 21.71 -9.37
C TRP A 4 8.21 21.44 -10.64
N LYS A 5 9.42 22.00 -10.74
CA LYS A 5 10.30 21.80 -11.90
C LYS A 5 10.92 20.41 -11.91
N VAL A 6 11.29 19.91 -10.75
CA VAL A 6 11.97 18.62 -10.58
C VAL A 6 11.03 17.42 -10.70
N ALA A 7 9.72 17.59 -10.43
CA ALA A 7 8.75 16.48 -10.40
C ALA A 7 8.82 15.52 -11.62
N PRO A 8 8.84 15.97 -12.90
CA PRO A 8 8.91 15.05 -14.03
C PRO A 8 10.25 14.32 -14.14
N PHE A 9 11.36 14.97 -13.79
CA PHE A 9 12.69 14.34 -13.78
C PHE A 9 12.76 13.29 -12.68
N PHE A 10 12.24 13.61 -11.49
CA PHE A 10 12.18 12.68 -10.35
C PHE A 10 11.28 11.48 -10.66
N TYR A 11 10.16 11.71 -11.36
CA TYR A 11 9.31 10.64 -11.83
C TYR A 11 10.03 9.74 -12.86
N GLY A 12 10.69 10.31 -13.87
CA GLY A 12 11.48 9.54 -14.81
C GLY A 12 12.61 8.74 -14.15
N PHE A 13 13.32 9.36 -13.20
CA PHE A 13 14.35 8.70 -12.41
C PHE A 13 13.79 7.52 -11.60
N SER A 14 12.63 7.68 -10.97
CA SER A 14 11.98 6.60 -10.22
C SER A 14 11.58 5.41 -11.10
N LEU A 15 11.12 5.64 -12.34
CA LEU A 15 10.86 4.58 -13.30
C LEU A 15 12.13 3.82 -13.71
N ILE A 16 13.25 4.53 -13.87
CA ILE A 16 14.55 3.91 -14.14
C ILE A 16 14.96 3.01 -12.97
N LEU A 17 14.84 3.50 -11.72
CA LEU A 17 15.12 2.70 -10.53
C LEU A 17 14.23 1.45 -10.42
N MET A 18 12.93 1.60 -10.70
CA MET A 18 12.02 0.45 -10.73
C MET A 18 12.38 -0.55 -11.83
N SER A 19 12.84 -0.06 -13.00
CA SER A 19 13.27 -0.91 -14.10
C SER A 19 14.59 -1.63 -13.78
N ALA A 20 15.48 -1.02 -12.99
CA ALA A 20 16.74 -1.62 -12.56
C ALA A 20 16.54 -2.90 -11.73
N LEU A 21 15.39 -3.08 -11.05
CA LEU A 21 15.02 -4.31 -10.36
C LEU A 21 14.92 -5.53 -11.27
N TYR A 22 14.80 -5.33 -12.59
CA TYR A 22 14.81 -6.44 -13.52
C TYR A 22 16.21 -7.08 -13.62
N PHE A 23 17.26 -6.27 -13.48
CA PHE A 23 18.65 -6.70 -13.62
C PHE A 23 19.33 -6.98 -12.27
N SER A 24 19.04 -6.17 -11.25
CA SER A 24 19.68 -6.24 -9.94
C SER A 24 18.63 -6.27 -8.84
N TYR A 25 18.29 -7.45 -8.37
CA TYR A 25 17.35 -7.67 -7.28
C TYR A 25 17.95 -8.59 -6.22
N ASP A 26 17.52 -8.45 -4.98
CA ASP A 26 17.91 -9.31 -3.88
C ASP A 26 17.41 -10.75 -4.11
N LYS A 27 18.35 -11.67 -4.36
CA LYS A 27 18.04 -13.08 -4.62
C LYS A 27 17.53 -13.80 -3.35
N GLY A 28 18.03 -13.42 -2.16
CA GLY A 28 17.59 -13.99 -0.90
C GLY A 28 16.12 -13.67 -0.64
N MET A 29 15.75 -12.40 -0.71
CA MET A 29 14.38 -11.96 -0.55
C MET A 29 13.45 -12.51 -1.65
N TYR A 30 13.94 -12.66 -2.88
CA TYR A 30 13.16 -13.28 -3.97
C TYR A 30 12.84 -14.74 -3.69
N LEU A 31 13.76 -15.52 -3.13
CA LEU A 31 13.52 -16.92 -2.77
C LEU A 31 12.47 -17.06 -1.67
N LEU A 32 12.45 -16.12 -0.71
CA LEU A 32 11.52 -16.11 0.41
C LEU A 32 10.12 -15.62 0.01
N THR A 33 10.04 -14.54 -0.77
CA THR A 33 8.76 -13.84 -1.05
C THR A 33 8.19 -14.08 -2.44
N GLY A 34 9.01 -14.56 -3.38
CA GLY A 34 8.65 -14.72 -4.80
C GLY A 34 8.48 -13.40 -5.56
N THR A 35 8.87 -12.26 -4.96
CA THR A 35 8.70 -10.91 -5.52
C THR A 35 10.03 -10.20 -5.69
N LYS A 36 10.16 -9.40 -6.75
CA LYS A 36 11.38 -8.61 -7.03
C LYS A 36 11.17 -7.17 -6.56
N ARG A 37 11.17 -6.94 -5.24
CA ARG A 37 10.88 -5.61 -4.66
C ARG A 37 12.12 -4.85 -4.24
N TRP A 38 13.20 -5.56 -3.86
CA TRP A 38 14.39 -5.02 -3.22
C TRP A 38 15.51 -4.90 -4.22
N LEU A 39 16.06 -3.71 -4.37
CA LEU A 39 17.27 -3.44 -5.12
C LEU A 39 18.47 -3.66 -4.18
N ASP A 40 19.36 -4.55 -4.58
CA ASP A 40 20.60 -4.83 -3.87
C ASP A 40 21.77 -4.15 -4.60
N LEU A 41 22.36 -3.15 -3.95
CA LEU A 41 23.56 -2.45 -4.43
C LEU A 41 24.83 -2.92 -3.71
N GLY A 42 24.76 -4.00 -2.94
CA GLY A 42 25.85 -4.56 -2.16
C GLY A 42 26.04 -3.89 -0.80
N PHE A 43 25.96 -2.58 -0.70
CA PHE A 43 26.10 -1.81 0.55
C PHE A 43 24.81 -1.20 1.07
N ILE A 44 23.79 -1.10 0.24
CA ILE A 44 22.45 -0.62 0.61
C ILE A 44 21.40 -1.47 -0.13
N LYS A 45 20.42 -1.96 0.63
CA LYS A 45 19.20 -2.55 0.08
C LYS A 45 18.06 -1.56 0.29
N PHE A 46 17.31 -1.26 -0.75
CA PHE A 46 16.15 -0.39 -0.64
C PHE A 46 15.07 -0.78 -1.65
N GLN A 47 13.85 -0.36 -1.37
CA GLN A 47 12.71 -0.63 -2.23
C GLN A 47 12.43 0.57 -3.15
N PRO A 48 12.70 0.48 -4.47
CA PRO A 48 12.50 1.59 -5.42
C PRO A 48 11.07 2.10 -5.48
N SER A 49 10.07 1.28 -5.20
CA SER A 49 8.66 1.69 -5.17
C SER A 49 8.35 2.72 -4.07
N GLU A 50 9.12 2.76 -2.97
CA GLU A 50 8.97 3.80 -1.94
C GLU A 50 9.30 5.19 -2.50
N ILE A 51 10.41 5.28 -3.26
CA ILE A 51 10.80 6.51 -3.96
C ILE A 51 9.76 6.84 -5.06
N ALA A 52 9.31 5.82 -5.79
CA ALA A 52 8.34 5.98 -6.87
C ALA A 52 6.99 6.50 -6.36
N LYS A 53 6.52 6.12 -5.17
CA LYS A 53 5.30 6.69 -4.57
C LYS A 53 5.38 8.21 -4.44
N ILE A 54 6.50 8.72 -3.89
CA ILE A 54 6.70 10.16 -3.73
C ILE A 54 6.76 10.86 -5.08
N ALA A 55 7.53 10.32 -6.02
CA ALA A 55 7.68 10.86 -7.36
C ALA A 55 6.34 10.87 -8.13
N PHE A 56 5.53 9.83 -7.96
CA PHE A 56 4.21 9.69 -8.56
C PHE A 56 3.21 10.71 -8.00
N ILE A 57 3.18 10.90 -6.67
CA ILE A 57 2.37 11.94 -6.01
C ILE A 57 2.70 13.32 -6.58
N LEU A 58 4.00 13.66 -6.67
CA LEU A 58 4.45 14.94 -7.19
C LEU A 58 4.05 15.14 -8.66
N MET A 59 4.19 14.09 -9.47
CA MET A 59 3.84 14.16 -10.89
C MET A 59 2.34 14.31 -11.11
N LEU A 60 1.51 13.54 -10.40
CA LEU A 60 0.05 13.64 -10.50
C LEU A 60 -0.46 14.99 -10.00
N ALA A 61 0.03 15.46 -8.85
CA ALA A 61 -0.34 16.78 -8.32
C ALA A 61 0.00 17.89 -9.32
N LYS A 62 1.15 17.81 -10.00
CA LYS A 62 1.53 18.76 -11.05
C LYS A 62 0.58 18.71 -12.25
N ILE A 63 0.23 17.51 -12.72
CA ILE A 63 -0.68 17.32 -13.86
C ILE A 63 -2.05 17.91 -13.57
N ILE A 64 -2.59 17.65 -12.36
CA ILE A 64 -3.91 18.16 -11.96
C ILE A 64 -3.90 19.68 -11.94
N VAL A 65 -2.92 20.31 -11.28
CA VAL A 65 -2.83 21.77 -11.21
C VAL A 65 -2.63 22.41 -12.59
N GLN A 66 -1.81 21.80 -13.45
CA GLN A 66 -1.65 22.28 -14.83
C GLN A 66 -2.94 22.14 -15.64
N HIS A 67 -3.73 21.11 -15.39
CA HIS A 67 -5.01 20.90 -16.05
C HIS A 67 -6.05 21.92 -15.59
N GLU A 68 -6.10 22.23 -14.29
CA GLU A 68 -7.00 23.24 -13.71
C GLU A 68 -6.73 24.68 -14.24
N GLN A 69 -5.48 24.96 -14.63
CA GLN A 69 -5.09 26.26 -15.19
C GLN A 69 -5.50 26.45 -16.65
N GLN A 70 -6.02 25.41 -17.31
CA GLN A 70 -6.49 25.48 -18.69
C GLN A 70 -7.98 25.84 -18.73
N ASP A 71 -8.34 26.77 -19.62
CA ASP A 71 -9.76 27.12 -19.82
C ASP A 71 -10.46 26.04 -20.64
N TRP A 72 -11.45 25.40 -20.05
CA TRP A 72 -12.25 24.36 -20.67
C TRP A 72 -13.66 24.85 -20.93
N SER A 73 -14.10 24.86 -22.18
CA SER A 73 -15.48 25.19 -22.57
C SER A 73 -16.49 24.10 -22.18
N ASP A 74 -16.04 22.84 -22.04
CA ASP A 74 -16.88 21.68 -21.74
C ASP A 74 -16.24 20.84 -20.64
N LYS A 75 -16.95 20.71 -19.51
CA LYS A 75 -16.49 19.95 -18.34
C LYS A 75 -16.25 18.47 -18.67
N TRP A 76 -17.09 17.85 -19.48
CA TRP A 76 -16.93 16.45 -19.85
C TRP A 76 -15.65 16.19 -20.64
N ARG A 77 -15.31 17.08 -21.56
CA ARG A 77 -14.03 17.01 -22.31
C ARG A 77 -12.84 17.23 -21.40
N SER A 78 -12.95 18.18 -20.47
CA SER A 78 -11.94 18.44 -19.44
C SER A 78 -11.67 17.19 -18.62
N ASP A 79 -12.70 16.60 -18.01
CA ASP A 79 -12.57 15.42 -17.16
C ASP A 79 -11.96 14.22 -17.91
N LYS A 80 -12.40 13.98 -19.14
CA LYS A 80 -11.81 12.93 -19.99
C LYS A 80 -10.32 13.18 -20.28
N GLN A 81 -9.92 14.40 -20.52
CA GLN A 81 -8.50 14.71 -20.78
C GLN A 81 -7.67 14.57 -19.52
N LEU A 82 -8.19 14.98 -18.35
CA LEU A 82 -7.52 14.77 -17.09
C LEU A 82 -7.31 13.27 -16.81
N LEU A 83 -8.36 12.45 -16.98
CA LEU A 83 -8.26 11.01 -16.85
C LEU A 83 -7.22 10.40 -17.79
N LYS A 84 -7.20 10.81 -19.06
CA LYS A 84 -6.18 10.34 -20.03
C LYS A 84 -4.75 10.67 -19.56
N LYS A 85 -4.51 11.89 -19.04
CA LYS A 85 -3.20 12.30 -18.53
C LYS A 85 -2.79 11.47 -17.30
N ILE A 86 -3.73 11.23 -16.37
CA ILE A 86 -3.49 10.40 -15.17
C ILE A 86 -3.18 8.96 -15.59
N VAL A 87 -3.97 8.37 -16.48
CA VAL A 87 -3.75 7.00 -16.98
C VAL A 87 -2.40 6.91 -17.69
N ALA A 88 -2.05 7.86 -18.54
CA ALA A 88 -0.77 7.85 -19.26
C ALA A 88 0.44 7.82 -18.32
N VAL A 89 0.39 8.54 -17.22
CA VAL A 89 1.45 8.52 -16.20
C VAL A 89 1.35 7.27 -15.30
N SER A 90 0.18 6.70 -15.12
CA SER A 90 -0.02 5.53 -14.27
C SER A 90 0.42 4.23 -14.95
N VAL A 91 0.18 4.09 -16.25
CA VAL A 91 0.49 2.86 -17.02
C VAL A 91 1.93 2.37 -16.84
N PRO A 92 3.00 3.19 -16.97
CA PRO A 92 4.37 2.71 -16.77
C PRO A 92 4.62 2.15 -15.37
N VAL A 93 4.07 2.80 -14.35
CA VAL A 93 4.21 2.37 -12.95
C VAL A 93 3.54 1.02 -12.74
N PHE A 94 2.26 0.88 -13.13
CA PHE A 94 1.53 -0.37 -12.97
C PHE A 94 2.11 -1.52 -13.80
N PHE A 95 2.63 -1.22 -14.99
CA PHE A 95 3.35 -2.21 -15.79
C PHE A 95 4.58 -2.76 -15.05
N LEU A 96 5.43 -1.87 -14.50
CA LEU A 96 6.60 -2.27 -13.74
C LEU A 96 6.22 -3.03 -12.46
N MET A 97 5.16 -2.61 -11.75
CA MET A 97 4.64 -3.32 -10.58
C MET A 97 4.14 -4.74 -10.93
N ALA A 98 3.46 -4.90 -12.06
CA ALA A 98 3.01 -6.20 -12.53
C ALA A 98 4.19 -7.14 -12.83
N VAL A 99 5.25 -6.63 -13.48
CA VAL A 99 6.48 -7.38 -13.75
C VAL A 99 7.18 -7.80 -12.44
N GLN A 100 7.18 -6.93 -11.43
CA GLN A 100 7.75 -7.18 -10.10
C GLN A 100 6.89 -8.11 -9.24
N LYS A 101 5.63 -8.37 -9.65
CA LYS A 101 4.60 -9.12 -8.89
C LYS A 101 4.26 -8.46 -7.55
N ASP A 102 4.36 -7.14 -7.47
CA ASP A 102 4.10 -6.36 -6.26
C ASP A 102 2.67 -5.81 -6.25
N PHE A 103 1.71 -6.69 -6.01
CA PHE A 103 0.30 -6.33 -5.95
C PHE A 103 -0.05 -5.49 -4.71
N GLY A 104 0.64 -5.72 -3.59
CA GLY A 104 0.40 -4.96 -2.35
C GLY A 104 0.65 -3.47 -2.55
N THR A 105 1.84 -3.13 -3.00
CA THR A 105 2.21 -1.73 -3.25
C THR A 105 1.39 -1.11 -4.39
N SER A 106 0.94 -1.90 -5.40
CA SER A 106 0.06 -1.41 -6.46
C SER A 106 -1.24 -0.80 -5.92
N LEU A 107 -1.81 -1.36 -4.84
CA LEU A 107 -3.03 -0.81 -4.21
C LEU A 107 -2.79 0.57 -3.57
N VAL A 108 -1.57 0.82 -3.07
CA VAL A 108 -1.19 2.15 -2.57
C VAL A 108 -1.23 3.17 -3.70
N PHE A 109 -0.70 2.83 -4.89
CA PHE A 109 -0.77 3.71 -6.06
C PHE A 109 -2.20 3.94 -6.54
N VAL A 110 -3.08 2.92 -6.50
CA VAL A 110 -4.51 3.09 -6.77
C VAL A 110 -5.13 4.07 -5.78
N THR A 111 -4.83 3.94 -4.49
CA THR A 111 -5.35 4.85 -3.44
C THR A 111 -4.90 6.29 -3.65
N ILE A 112 -3.63 6.50 -4.06
CA ILE A 112 -3.12 7.83 -4.44
C ILE A 112 -3.93 8.42 -5.59
N ILE A 113 -4.18 7.64 -6.66
CA ILE A 113 -4.98 8.11 -7.81
C ILE A 113 -6.40 8.47 -7.36
N LEU A 114 -7.07 7.57 -6.63
CA LEU A 114 -8.45 7.79 -6.19
C LEU A 114 -8.59 9.01 -5.29
N SER A 115 -7.66 9.21 -4.34
CA SER A 115 -7.67 10.38 -3.47
C SER A 115 -7.55 11.68 -4.25
N LEU A 116 -6.66 11.72 -5.24
CA LEU A 116 -6.46 12.88 -6.09
C LEU A 116 -7.65 13.13 -7.02
N LEU A 117 -8.27 12.09 -7.58
CA LEU A 117 -9.47 12.21 -8.39
C LEU A 117 -10.65 12.81 -7.61
N VAL A 118 -10.84 12.39 -6.35
CA VAL A 118 -11.91 12.93 -5.49
C VAL A 118 -11.76 14.44 -5.28
N ILE A 119 -10.55 14.93 -5.11
CA ILE A 119 -10.30 16.35 -4.80
C ILE A 119 -10.14 17.20 -6.06
N SER A 120 -9.82 16.61 -7.21
CA SER A 120 -9.61 17.34 -8.47
C SER A 120 -10.89 17.96 -9.05
N GLY A 121 -12.05 17.75 -8.42
CA GLY A 121 -13.31 18.32 -8.88
C GLY A 121 -13.91 17.67 -10.13
N ILE A 122 -13.49 16.45 -10.47
CA ILE A 122 -14.10 15.62 -11.54
C ILE A 122 -15.59 15.38 -11.23
N ASP A 123 -16.39 15.23 -12.28
CA ASP A 123 -17.83 14.97 -12.17
C ASP A 123 -18.11 13.75 -11.27
N ARG A 124 -19.03 13.94 -10.33
CA ARG A 124 -19.42 12.89 -9.36
C ARG A 124 -19.89 11.61 -10.03
N LYS A 125 -20.51 11.70 -11.22
CA LYS A 125 -20.95 10.52 -11.99
C LYS A 125 -19.77 9.65 -12.39
N ILE A 126 -18.65 10.26 -12.84
CA ILE A 126 -17.42 9.54 -13.19
C ILE A 126 -16.83 8.87 -11.96
N LEU A 127 -16.77 9.57 -10.83
CA LEU A 127 -16.30 9.00 -9.58
C LEU A 127 -17.14 7.79 -9.14
N ILE A 128 -18.48 7.93 -9.17
CA ILE A 128 -19.38 6.83 -8.82
C ILE A 128 -19.14 5.62 -9.73
N ILE A 129 -18.97 5.83 -11.04
CA ILE A 129 -18.67 4.74 -11.99
C ILE A 129 -17.33 4.06 -11.63
N ILE A 130 -16.29 4.83 -11.34
CA ILE A 130 -14.96 4.27 -11.00
C ILE A 130 -15.05 3.47 -9.69
N PHE A 131 -15.64 4.04 -8.63
CA PHE A 131 -15.75 3.36 -7.34
C PHE A 131 -16.67 2.13 -7.41
N SER A 132 -17.81 2.21 -8.12
CA SER A 132 -18.69 1.06 -8.29
C SER A 132 -18.03 -0.06 -9.11
N ALA A 133 -17.30 0.28 -10.17
CA ALA A 133 -16.55 -0.70 -10.95
C ALA A 133 -15.48 -1.41 -10.11
N LEU A 134 -14.71 -0.67 -9.30
CA LEU A 134 -13.70 -1.24 -8.41
C LEU A 134 -14.33 -2.12 -7.32
N ALA A 135 -15.44 -1.67 -6.71
CA ALA A 135 -16.16 -2.44 -5.71
C ALA A 135 -16.74 -3.74 -6.31
N THR A 136 -17.39 -3.65 -7.47
CA THR A 136 -17.91 -4.82 -8.19
C THR A 136 -16.79 -5.80 -8.54
N LEU A 137 -15.67 -5.30 -9.06
CA LEU A 137 -14.50 -6.14 -9.36
C LEU A 137 -13.99 -6.86 -8.10
N GLY A 138 -13.88 -6.15 -6.99
CA GLY A 138 -13.46 -6.75 -5.71
C GLY A 138 -14.40 -7.84 -5.23
N VAL A 139 -15.71 -7.58 -5.25
CA VAL A 139 -16.74 -8.56 -4.87
C VAL A 139 -16.70 -9.79 -5.80
N VAL A 140 -16.64 -9.57 -7.11
CA VAL A 140 -16.56 -10.67 -8.08
C VAL A 140 -15.29 -11.53 -7.84
N LEU A 141 -14.14 -10.92 -7.63
CA LEU A 141 -12.90 -11.65 -7.35
C LEU A 141 -13.02 -12.50 -6.07
N ILE A 142 -13.61 -11.95 -5.00
CA ILE A 142 -13.85 -12.70 -3.76
C ILE A 142 -14.81 -13.87 -4.03
N LEU A 143 -15.93 -13.65 -4.72
CA LEU A 143 -16.88 -14.72 -5.03
C LEU A 143 -16.29 -15.84 -5.89
N LEU A 144 -15.39 -15.50 -6.83
CA LEU A 144 -14.69 -16.50 -7.65
C LEU A 144 -13.77 -17.42 -6.82
N VAL A 145 -13.22 -16.93 -5.70
CA VAL A 145 -12.37 -17.76 -4.81
C VAL A 145 -13.17 -18.88 -4.13
N PHE A 146 -14.49 -18.73 -3.95
CA PHE A 146 -15.32 -19.73 -3.28
C PHE A 146 -15.93 -20.79 -4.21
N THR A 147 -15.68 -20.71 -5.52
CA THR A 147 -16.30 -21.61 -6.49
C THR A 147 -15.22 -22.38 -7.26
N GLU A 148 -15.45 -23.69 -7.49
CA GLU A 148 -14.54 -24.52 -8.30
C GLU A 148 -14.38 -23.99 -9.72
N TRP A 149 -15.46 -23.48 -10.30
CA TRP A 149 -15.43 -22.85 -11.62
C TRP A 149 -14.63 -21.54 -11.56
N GLY A 150 -14.77 -20.77 -10.50
CA GLY A 150 -14.03 -19.55 -10.28
C GLY A 150 -12.52 -19.79 -10.15
N HIS A 151 -12.09 -20.88 -9.52
CA HIS A 151 -10.68 -21.27 -9.49
C HIS A 151 -10.13 -21.48 -10.91
N LYS A 152 -10.88 -22.16 -11.80
CA LYS A 152 -10.46 -22.34 -13.20
C LYS A 152 -10.31 -21.00 -13.92
N VAL A 153 -11.25 -20.07 -13.71
CA VAL A 153 -11.19 -18.71 -14.29
C VAL A 153 -9.99 -17.93 -13.74
N LEU A 154 -9.75 -17.97 -12.43
CA LEU A 154 -8.63 -17.27 -11.81
C LEU A 154 -7.28 -17.83 -12.29
N PHE A 155 -7.14 -19.16 -12.45
CA PHE A 155 -5.95 -19.76 -13.03
C PHE A 155 -5.76 -19.39 -14.51
N PHE A 156 -6.84 -19.32 -15.29
CA PHE A 156 -6.78 -18.80 -16.66
C PHE A 156 -6.31 -17.35 -16.71
N LEU A 157 -6.70 -16.52 -15.72
CA LEU A 157 -6.20 -15.15 -15.54
C LEU A 157 -4.80 -15.07 -14.92
N HIS A 158 -4.07 -16.18 -14.86
CA HIS A 158 -2.71 -16.28 -14.32
C HIS A 158 -2.58 -16.01 -12.81
N PHE A 159 -3.67 -16.07 -12.05
CA PHE A 159 -3.59 -16.10 -10.59
C PHE A 159 -2.90 -17.38 -10.12
N LYS A 160 -2.04 -17.27 -9.15
CA LYS A 160 -1.33 -18.41 -8.58
C LYS A 160 -2.04 -18.97 -7.35
N GLN A 161 -1.86 -20.26 -7.09
CA GLN A 161 -2.46 -20.93 -5.93
C GLN A 161 -2.21 -20.16 -4.62
N TYR A 162 -0.99 -19.71 -4.36
CA TYR A 162 -0.66 -18.99 -3.11
C TYR A 162 -1.48 -17.68 -2.90
N GLN A 163 -2.00 -17.07 -3.96
CA GLN A 163 -2.84 -15.87 -3.87
C GLN A 163 -4.26 -16.23 -3.42
N LEU A 164 -4.78 -17.35 -3.92
CA LEU A 164 -6.07 -17.90 -3.49
C LEU A 164 -5.98 -18.36 -2.04
N ASP A 165 -4.93 -19.08 -1.71
CA ASP A 165 -4.68 -19.60 -0.37
C ASP A 165 -4.62 -18.47 0.68
N ARG A 166 -4.08 -17.29 0.34
CA ARG A 166 -4.10 -16.13 1.24
C ARG A 166 -5.50 -15.61 1.55
N ILE A 167 -6.41 -15.65 0.59
CA ILE A 167 -7.80 -15.23 0.80
C ILE A 167 -8.53 -16.28 1.64
N LEU A 168 -8.34 -17.56 1.35
CA LEU A 168 -8.92 -18.67 2.13
C LEU A 168 -8.39 -18.67 3.57
N ALA A 169 -7.08 -18.49 3.73
CA ALA A 169 -6.43 -18.39 5.03
C ALA A 169 -6.92 -17.19 5.86
N TRP A 170 -7.25 -16.06 5.21
CA TRP A 170 -7.83 -14.90 5.88
C TRP A 170 -9.24 -15.17 6.41
N ILE A 171 -10.08 -15.91 5.66
CA ILE A 171 -11.48 -16.17 6.03
C ILE A 171 -11.58 -17.31 7.03
N HIS A 172 -10.74 -18.35 6.86
CA HIS A 172 -10.67 -19.53 7.73
C HIS A 172 -9.25 -19.71 8.30
N PRO A 173 -8.76 -18.79 9.15
CA PRO A 173 -7.35 -18.79 9.58
C PRO A 173 -6.97 -20.04 10.36
N TYR A 174 -7.88 -20.62 11.11
CA TYR A 174 -7.62 -21.80 11.96
C TYR A 174 -7.58 -23.12 11.19
N ASP A 175 -8.14 -23.18 9.97
CA ASP A 175 -8.12 -24.39 9.13
C ASP A 175 -6.78 -24.57 8.38
N TYR A 176 -5.96 -23.53 8.32
CA TYR A 176 -4.70 -23.49 7.56
C TYR A 176 -3.49 -23.14 8.45
N VAL A 177 -3.58 -23.36 9.76
CA VAL A 177 -2.56 -22.94 10.76
C VAL A 177 -1.17 -23.46 10.45
N ASP A 178 -1.05 -24.69 9.96
CA ASP A 178 0.25 -25.35 9.72
C ASP A 178 0.96 -24.85 8.46
N LYS A 179 0.39 -23.91 7.72
CA LYS A 179 0.91 -23.45 6.42
C LYS A 179 0.87 -21.93 6.29
N ILE A 180 -0.21 -21.43 5.70
CA ILE A 180 -0.30 -20.04 5.19
C ILE A 180 -0.81 -19.09 6.25
N SER A 181 -1.70 -19.57 7.15
CA SER A 181 -2.29 -18.77 8.23
C SER A 181 -1.41 -18.67 9.47
N TYR A 182 -0.31 -19.44 9.55
CA TYR A 182 0.54 -19.49 10.74
C TYR A 182 0.91 -18.09 11.25
N GLN A 183 1.42 -17.25 10.36
CA GLN A 183 1.81 -15.88 10.69
C GLN A 183 0.63 -15.05 11.23
N GLN A 184 -0.54 -15.16 10.61
CA GLN A 184 -1.74 -14.41 11.03
C GLN A 184 -2.26 -14.91 12.37
N VAL A 185 -2.34 -16.21 12.57
CA VAL A 185 -2.81 -16.81 13.83
C VAL A 185 -1.87 -16.47 14.98
N GLN A 186 -0.56 -16.58 14.78
CA GLN A 186 0.43 -16.16 15.77
C GLN A 186 0.32 -14.66 16.09
N GLY A 187 0.06 -13.83 15.08
CA GLY A 187 -0.19 -12.39 15.29
C GLY A 187 -1.42 -12.13 16.17
N LEU A 188 -2.53 -12.83 15.91
CA LEU A 188 -3.75 -12.73 16.71
C LEU A 188 -3.53 -13.20 18.16
N LEU A 189 -2.81 -14.31 18.34
CA LEU A 189 -2.44 -14.81 19.68
C LEU A 189 -1.55 -13.81 20.42
N ALA A 190 -0.56 -13.23 19.77
CA ALA A 190 0.33 -12.24 20.36
C ALA A 190 -0.46 -11.02 20.87
N ILE A 191 -1.32 -10.41 20.01
CA ILE A 191 -2.14 -9.27 20.42
C ILE A 191 -3.11 -9.65 21.54
N GLY A 192 -3.81 -10.78 21.39
CA GLY A 192 -4.77 -11.25 22.40
C GLY A 192 -4.12 -11.53 23.76
N SER A 193 -2.88 -12.03 23.76
CA SER A 193 -2.14 -12.34 24.99
C SER A 193 -1.69 -11.09 25.77
N GLY A 194 -1.58 -9.92 25.11
CA GLY A 194 -1.16 -8.67 25.74
C GLY A 194 -2.20 -8.02 26.66
N GLY A 195 -3.48 -8.38 26.52
CA GLY A 195 -4.56 -7.82 27.37
C GLY A 195 -4.61 -6.28 27.30
N LEU A 196 -4.94 -5.63 28.43
CA LEU A 196 -5.10 -4.18 28.48
C LEU A 196 -3.76 -3.42 28.55
N PHE A 197 -2.80 -3.88 29.33
CA PHE A 197 -1.54 -3.16 29.63
C PHE A 197 -0.30 -3.83 29.07
N GLY A 198 -0.43 -5.01 28.46
CA GLY A 198 0.69 -5.76 27.90
C GLY A 198 1.47 -6.58 28.95
N LYS A 199 2.41 -7.38 28.43
CA LYS A 199 3.30 -8.24 29.23
C LYS A 199 4.65 -7.57 29.54
N GLY A 200 4.90 -6.36 28.99
CA GLY A 200 6.21 -5.73 28.98
C GLY A 200 7.14 -6.29 27.88
N VAL A 201 8.21 -5.57 27.59
CA VAL A 201 9.17 -5.93 26.51
C VAL A 201 9.86 -7.26 26.78
N HIS A 202 10.11 -7.60 28.04
CA HIS A 202 10.74 -8.86 28.44
C HIS A 202 9.75 -10.04 28.62
N GLY A 203 8.44 -9.77 28.57
CA GLY A 203 7.39 -10.79 28.70
C GLY A 203 6.82 -11.27 27.37
N ILE A 204 7.53 -11.06 26.27
CA ILE A 204 7.14 -11.50 24.95
C ILE A 204 7.39 -13.00 24.81
N GLU A 205 6.33 -13.77 24.59
CA GLU A 205 6.38 -15.23 24.54
C GLU A 205 5.96 -15.82 23.19
N VAL A 206 5.09 -15.09 22.45
CA VAL A 206 4.54 -15.60 21.20
C VAL A 206 5.52 -15.38 20.06
N TYR A 207 5.96 -16.45 19.41
CA TYR A 207 6.78 -16.32 18.21
C TYR A 207 5.91 -15.93 17.00
N VAL A 208 6.17 -14.76 16.43
CA VAL A 208 5.51 -14.26 15.21
C VAL A 208 6.56 -14.11 14.11
N PRO A 209 6.43 -14.86 12.99
CA PRO A 209 7.35 -14.69 11.87
C PRO A 209 7.34 -13.25 11.31
N VAL A 210 8.51 -12.74 10.90
CA VAL A 210 8.66 -11.39 10.30
C VAL A 210 8.07 -10.28 11.18
N ARG A 211 8.20 -10.43 12.50
CA ARG A 211 7.65 -9.49 13.49
C ARG A 211 8.23 -8.09 13.36
N GLU A 212 9.46 -8.01 12.90
CA GLU A 212 10.26 -6.78 12.80
C GLU A 212 9.82 -5.88 11.63
N SER A 213 9.12 -6.46 10.63
CA SER A 213 8.65 -5.71 9.46
C SER A 213 7.11 -5.62 9.39
N ASP A 214 6.47 -6.59 8.76
CA ASP A 214 5.04 -6.57 8.45
C ASP A 214 4.15 -6.74 9.70
N MET A 215 4.68 -7.41 10.74
CA MET A 215 3.94 -7.78 11.94
C MET A 215 4.36 -6.96 13.17
N VAL A 216 4.99 -5.81 12.99
CA VAL A 216 5.48 -4.99 14.11
C VAL A 216 4.37 -4.56 15.08
N PHE A 217 3.14 -4.43 14.61
CA PHE A 217 1.99 -4.10 15.47
C PHE A 217 1.68 -5.21 16.49
N THR A 218 2.03 -6.47 16.20
CA THR A 218 1.90 -7.57 17.15
C THR A 218 2.84 -7.42 18.35
N PHE A 219 4.04 -6.88 18.11
CA PHE A 219 4.97 -6.55 19.19
C PHE A 219 4.37 -5.50 20.12
N ILE A 220 3.79 -4.45 19.54
CA ILE A 220 3.14 -3.37 20.29
C ILE A 220 1.98 -3.92 21.11
N GLY A 221 1.15 -4.77 20.49
CA GLY A 221 0.00 -5.40 21.16
C GLY A 221 0.38 -6.33 22.30
N GLU A 222 1.41 -7.16 22.14
CA GLU A 222 1.86 -8.06 23.19
C GLU A 222 2.61 -7.34 24.31
N ALA A 223 3.53 -6.42 23.98
CA ALA A 223 4.36 -5.72 24.94
C ALA A 223 3.61 -4.66 25.75
N TRP A 224 2.73 -3.90 25.11
CA TRP A 224 2.05 -2.74 25.73
C TRP A 224 0.53 -2.86 25.76
N GLY A 225 -0.02 -3.94 25.26
CA GLY A 225 -1.44 -4.26 25.29
C GLY A 225 -2.30 -3.31 24.48
N PHE A 226 -3.58 -3.25 24.83
CA PHE A 226 -4.56 -2.38 24.19
C PHE A 226 -4.21 -0.90 24.30
N VAL A 227 -3.74 -0.45 25.48
CA VAL A 227 -3.40 0.96 25.72
C VAL A 227 -2.26 1.40 24.83
N GLY A 228 -1.19 0.59 24.70
CA GLY A 228 -0.07 0.88 23.81
C GLY A 228 -0.49 0.90 22.34
N SER A 229 -1.28 -0.09 21.92
CA SER A 229 -1.82 -0.18 20.56
C SER A 229 -2.70 1.03 20.21
N ALA A 230 -3.61 1.42 21.12
CA ALA A 230 -4.48 2.58 20.95
C ALA A 230 -3.67 3.89 20.88
N THR A 231 -2.61 4.00 21.68
CA THR A 231 -1.70 5.16 21.67
C THR A 231 -1.01 5.29 20.30
N VAL A 232 -0.52 4.19 19.74
CA VAL A 232 0.13 4.20 18.41
C VAL A 232 -0.87 4.59 17.32
N VAL A 233 -2.09 4.02 17.34
CA VAL A 233 -3.15 4.39 16.40
C VAL A 233 -3.49 5.88 16.52
N PHE A 234 -3.62 6.41 17.75
CA PHE A 234 -3.85 7.84 17.99
C PHE A 234 -2.72 8.71 17.43
N LEU A 235 -1.46 8.32 17.59
CA LEU A 235 -0.31 9.06 17.05
C LEU A 235 -0.34 9.09 15.51
N TYR A 236 -0.76 8.02 14.84
CA TYR A 236 -0.97 8.03 13.38
C TYR A 236 -2.09 9.01 12.99
N PHE A 237 -3.23 8.99 13.68
CA PHE A 237 -4.30 9.96 13.43
C PHE A 237 -3.85 11.40 13.65
N TYR A 238 -3.08 11.65 14.69
CA TYR A 238 -2.50 12.97 14.97
C TYR A 238 -1.55 13.42 13.86
N LEU A 239 -0.69 12.52 13.37
CA LEU A 239 0.20 12.79 12.24
C LEU A 239 -0.59 13.14 10.98
N PHE A 240 -1.61 12.34 10.63
CA PHE A 240 -2.47 12.59 9.48
C PHE A 240 -3.19 13.94 9.58
N TYR A 241 -3.68 14.27 10.76
CA TYR A 241 -4.29 15.56 11.03
C TYR A 241 -3.30 16.71 10.83
N GLN A 242 -2.08 16.61 11.31
CA GLN A 242 -1.05 17.65 11.14
C GLN A 242 -0.69 17.85 9.65
N VAL A 243 -0.54 16.79 8.89
CA VAL A 243 -0.28 16.87 7.44
C VAL A 243 -1.48 17.50 6.71
N LEU A 244 -2.72 17.14 7.10
CA LEU A 244 -3.93 17.75 6.54
C LEU A 244 -3.97 19.25 6.81
N VAL A 245 -3.75 19.67 8.05
CA VAL A 245 -3.72 21.08 8.44
C VAL A 245 -2.64 21.85 7.68
N ALA A 246 -1.45 21.27 7.51
CA ALA A 246 -0.38 21.86 6.72
C ALA A 246 -0.79 22.05 5.25
N GLY A 247 -1.46 21.05 4.65
CA GLY A 247 -2.00 21.15 3.29
C GLY A 247 -3.06 22.24 3.14
N LEU A 248 -4.02 22.30 4.09
CA LEU A 248 -5.10 23.29 4.07
C LEU A 248 -4.63 24.72 4.33
N ARG A 249 -3.61 24.89 5.17
CA ARG A 249 -3.00 26.21 5.43
C ARG A 249 -2.09 26.69 4.30
N SER A 250 -1.71 25.80 3.40
CA SER A 250 -0.89 26.16 2.24
C SER A 250 -1.71 26.95 1.23
N ASN A 251 -1.21 28.11 0.79
CA ASN A 251 -1.82 28.90 -0.30
C ASN A 251 -1.57 28.29 -1.69
N SER A 252 -1.09 27.05 -1.76
CA SER A 252 -0.73 26.39 -3.01
C SER A 252 -1.56 25.13 -3.23
N ARG A 253 -2.37 25.10 -4.29
CA ARG A 253 -3.12 23.88 -4.69
C ARG A 253 -2.20 22.68 -4.89
N PHE A 254 -1.01 22.91 -5.42
CA PHE A 254 0.00 21.86 -5.60
C PHE A 254 0.39 21.20 -4.26
N CYS A 255 0.63 22.02 -3.22
CA CYS A 255 0.95 21.51 -1.90
C CYS A 255 -0.23 20.76 -1.28
N MET A 256 -1.46 21.28 -1.45
CA MET A 256 -2.68 20.61 -0.97
C MET A 256 -2.84 19.21 -1.60
N TYR A 257 -2.67 19.08 -2.93
CA TYR A 257 -2.74 17.78 -3.61
C TYR A 257 -1.69 16.79 -3.10
N ILE A 258 -0.46 17.26 -2.87
CA ILE A 258 0.62 16.42 -2.31
C ILE A 258 0.24 15.93 -0.91
N CYS A 259 -0.18 16.83 -0.02
CA CYS A 259 -0.55 16.47 1.35
C CYS A 259 -1.69 15.45 1.38
N VAL A 260 -2.72 15.65 0.57
CA VAL A 260 -3.85 14.71 0.52
C VAL A 260 -3.43 13.33 -0.01
N ALA A 261 -2.71 13.28 -1.13
CA ALA A 261 -2.24 12.01 -1.68
C ALA A 261 -1.31 11.27 -0.69
N LEU A 262 -0.44 12.00 0.02
CA LEU A 262 0.42 11.46 1.05
C LEU A 262 -0.39 10.88 2.21
N ILE A 263 -1.37 11.63 2.73
CA ILE A 263 -2.24 11.16 3.83
C ILE A 263 -2.96 9.88 3.42
N PHE A 264 -3.63 9.86 2.26
CA PHE A 264 -4.38 8.68 1.83
C PHE A 264 -3.49 7.46 1.60
N SER A 265 -2.26 7.65 1.09
CA SER A 265 -1.30 6.56 0.97
C SER A 265 -0.88 6.01 2.34
N LEU A 266 -0.60 6.88 3.31
CA LEU A 266 -0.21 6.49 4.66
C LEU A 266 -1.38 5.85 5.43
N VAL A 267 -2.58 6.43 5.34
CA VAL A 267 -3.81 5.87 5.93
C VAL A 267 -4.05 4.46 5.38
N PHE A 268 -3.97 4.29 4.06
CA PHE A 268 -4.17 2.97 3.45
C PHE A 268 -3.16 1.94 3.96
N GLN A 269 -1.86 2.30 3.99
CA GLN A 269 -0.81 1.41 4.49
C GLN A 269 -1.03 1.05 5.97
N THR A 270 -1.38 2.04 6.80
CA THR A 270 -1.64 1.83 8.23
C THR A 270 -2.86 0.95 8.46
N VAL A 271 -3.98 1.22 7.77
CA VAL A 271 -5.22 0.45 7.90
C VAL A 271 -5.03 -0.97 7.37
N GLU A 272 -4.31 -1.12 6.26
CA GLU A 272 -4.03 -2.44 5.68
C GLU A 272 -3.14 -3.27 6.58
N ASN A 273 -2.05 -2.72 7.10
CA ASN A 273 -1.14 -3.43 8.00
C ASN A 273 -1.84 -3.81 9.31
N ILE A 274 -2.41 -2.83 10.03
CA ILE A 274 -3.10 -3.10 11.30
C ILE A 274 -4.30 -4.03 11.07
N GLY A 275 -5.10 -3.78 10.02
CA GLY A 275 -6.25 -4.60 9.66
C GLY A 275 -5.88 -6.05 9.35
N ALA A 276 -4.76 -6.28 8.66
CA ALA A 276 -4.26 -7.62 8.40
C ALA A 276 -3.81 -8.34 9.67
N VAL A 277 -3.11 -7.62 10.54
CA VAL A 277 -2.59 -8.17 11.82
C VAL A 277 -3.73 -8.56 12.78
N ILE A 278 -4.81 -7.77 12.83
CA ILE A 278 -5.99 -8.08 13.66
C ILE A 278 -7.03 -8.95 12.94
N GLY A 279 -6.72 -9.47 11.75
CA GLY A 279 -7.57 -10.40 11.00
C GLY A 279 -8.73 -9.77 10.22
N LEU A 280 -8.84 -8.44 10.15
CA LEU A 280 -9.89 -7.76 9.37
C LEU A 280 -9.61 -7.76 7.87
N LEU A 281 -8.36 -7.79 7.46
CA LEU A 281 -7.92 -7.77 6.07
C LEU A 281 -6.95 -8.93 5.77
N PRO A 282 -6.85 -9.37 4.51
CA PRO A 282 -5.89 -10.41 4.13
C PRO A 282 -4.45 -9.87 4.21
N LEU A 283 -3.54 -10.69 4.71
CA LEU A 283 -2.14 -10.34 4.88
C LEU A 283 -1.45 -10.18 3.51
N LYS A 284 -0.92 -8.98 3.21
CA LYS A 284 -0.30 -8.65 1.92
C LYS A 284 1.18 -8.30 2.01
N GLY A 285 1.74 -8.20 3.22
CA GLY A 285 3.13 -7.82 3.42
C GLY A 285 3.38 -6.34 3.08
N ILE A 286 2.48 -5.45 3.47
CA ILE A 286 2.69 -4.00 3.42
C ILE A 286 3.18 -3.56 4.79
N PRO A 287 4.40 -2.99 4.90
CA PRO A 287 4.95 -2.60 6.18
C PRO A 287 4.21 -1.41 6.80
N LEU A 288 4.19 -1.36 8.13
CA LEU A 288 3.64 -0.23 8.87
C LEU A 288 4.54 1.00 8.68
N PRO A 289 4.04 2.16 8.20
CA PRO A 289 4.84 3.34 7.98
C PRO A 289 5.61 3.77 9.24
N PHE A 290 6.87 4.19 9.09
CA PHE A 290 7.77 4.70 10.16
C PHE A 290 8.12 3.70 11.27
N ARG A 291 7.76 2.42 11.16
CA ARG A 291 7.95 1.43 12.25
C ARG A 291 8.58 0.12 11.81
N SER A 292 8.66 -0.17 10.52
CA SER A 292 9.25 -1.42 10.04
C SER A 292 10.68 -1.23 9.57
N GLU A 293 11.58 -2.08 10.05
CA GLU A 293 12.95 -2.22 9.56
C GLU A 293 13.07 -3.58 8.87
N GLU A 294 12.99 -3.61 7.55
CA GLU A 294 13.19 -4.86 6.80
C GLU A 294 14.67 -5.22 6.63
N HIS A 295 15.59 -4.39 7.12
CA HIS A 295 17.03 -4.55 6.91
C HIS A 295 17.77 -5.37 7.96
N THR A 296 17.13 -5.71 9.10
CA THR A 296 17.80 -6.36 10.24
C THR A 296 17.66 -7.87 10.31
N SER A 297 16.92 -8.50 9.39
CA SER A 297 16.69 -9.96 9.41
C SER A 297 17.91 -10.80 8.96
N GLU A 298 19.07 -10.19 8.67
CA GLU A 298 20.29 -10.93 8.28
C GLU A 298 21.26 -11.24 9.46
N LEU A 299 20.89 -10.91 10.70
CA LEU A 299 21.75 -11.10 11.87
C LEU A 299 21.25 -12.16 12.89
N GLN A 300 20.34 -13.05 12.45
CA GLN A 300 19.99 -14.23 13.27
C GLN A 300 20.14 -15.54 12.54
#